data_c15594f222dcb7b4f499eaf912c32a38
#
_entry.id   c15594f222dcb7b4f499eaf912c32a38
#
_cell.length_a   1.000
_cell.length_b   1.000
_cell.length_c   1.000
_cell.angle_alpha   90.00
_cell.angle_beta   90.00
_cell.angle_gamma   90.00
#
_symmetry.space_group_name_H-M   'P 1'
#
loop_
_entity.id
_entity.type
_entity.pdbx_description
1 polymer ?
#
loop_
_entity_poly.entity_id
_entity_poly.type
_entity_poly.pdbx_seq_one_letter_code
_entity_poly.pdbx_strand_id
1 'polypeptide(L)'
;MRQLIRWTAAVAASLLVSSAGAQAQQELKIGYQPNPIQDASIAMMEKWGARHNVKITKVPNAYGVYVEKMTASLTSGSDQYDVIWHNDDWGPLWAHLLEPTDDVPGLKLADPWGMDPIIWNNAQGKPTAVPMGHTFGVFFYRTDLLKESELPRTWADMVTVSKRLQAEGKVKFGFVGGMAMNHTWFSWFWSTWANNCDVFMPLKERSNAVLAQNGWKSALDQPCMRQVVEFWWDAINTHKISPRGMPTYDRNEANAIFTAGDAAFTVGDSVYWAAFNDPAKSRVAGKIGIGYFPLGPNRKEPFAWNDIWAWAIPKAIPAERKALAKRMLSDMMSDEAGQIELWKKTGAPPPNMALWDTIAKTDPFMQQLKKVSLDVPGKVHAAYYFEKWPAAHKAFSDAVTKAVTGKREDIPKALAEGAALVSAAAK
;
A
#
# COMPACT_ATOMS: atom_id res chain seq x y z
N MET A 1 -21.36 -18.72 -99.62
CA MET A 1 -20.73 -19.44 -98.56
C MET A 1 -20.20 -18.47 -97.53
N ARG A 2 -21.03 -18.16 -96.57
CA ARG A 2 -20.74 -17.07 -95.60
C ARG A 2 -20.51 -17.70 -94.21
N GLN A 3 -19.31 -17.51 -93.67
CA GLN A 3 -18.96 -17.88 -92.29
C GLN A 3 -19.50 -16.86 -91.32
N LEU A 4 -20.23 -17.29 -90.34
CA LEU A 4 -20.71 -16.53 -89.20
C LEU A 4 -19.68 -16.61 -88.07
N ILE A 5 -19.06 -15.47 -87.73
CA ILE A 5 -18.18 -15.33 -86.56
C ILE A 5 -19.09 -15.03 -85.37
N ARG A 6 -19.08 -15.87 -84.36
CA ARG A 6 -19.73 -15.61 -83.05
C ARG A 6 -18.72 -15.07 -82.09
N TRP A 7 -18.95 -13.89 -81.63
CA TRP A 7 -18.21 -13.23 -80.52
C TRP A 7 -18.77 -13.72 -79.20
N THR A 8 -17.98 -14.39 -78.38
CA THR A 8 -18.27 -14.69 -76.99
C THR A 8 -17.60 -13.61 -76.15
N ALA A 9 -18.37 -12.75 -75.51
CA ALA A 9 -17.92 -11.76 -74.52
C ALA A 9 -17.71 -12.49 -73.16
N ALA A 10 -16.49 -12.60 -72.73
CA ALA A 10 -16.14 -13.08 -71.37
C ALA A 10 -16.31 -11.95 -70.41
N VAL A 11 -17.30 -11.99 -69.54
CA VAL A 11 -17.47 -11.10 -68.37
C VAL A 11 -16.54 -11.56 -67.27
N ALA A 12 -15.43 -10.86 -67.06
CA ALA A 12 -14.54 -11.06 -65.92
C ALA A 12 -15.20 -10.36 -64.68
N ALA A 13 -15.83 -11.11 -63.84
CA ALA A 13 -16.29 -10.64 -62.52
C ALA A 13 -15.10 -10.56 -61.59
N SER A 14 -14.56 -9.34 -61.35
CA SER A 14 -13.54 -9.06 -60.38
C SER A 14 -14.14 -9.15 -58.97
N LEU A 15 -13.92 -10.26 -58.28
CA LEU A 15 -14.18 -10.43 -56.87
C LEU A 15 -13.18 -9.56 -56.08
N LEU A 16 -13.58 -8.34 -55.71
CA LEU A 16 -12.94 -7.57 -54.66
C LEU A 16 -13.14 -8.29 -53.33
N VAL A 17 -12.20 -9.16 -52.98
CA VAL A 17 -12.08 -9.70 -51.62
C VAL A 17 -11.60 -8.49 -50.77
N SER A 18 -12.51 -7.84 -50.10
CA SER A 18 -12.20 -6.91 -49.02
C SER A 18 -11.52 -7.75 -47.90
N SER A 19 -10.21 -7.82 -47.91
CA SER A 19 -9.46 -8.28 -46.75
C SER A 19 -9.68 -7.28 -45.64
N ALA A 20 -10.76 -7.45 -44.86
CA ALA A 20 -10.81 -6.87 -43.52
C ALA A 20 -9.60 -7.48 -42.80
N GLY A 21 -8.48 -6.79 -42.82
CA GLY A 21 -7.32 -7.16 -42.05
C GLY A 21 -7.78 -7.33 -40.62
N ALA A 22 -7.78 -8.56 -40.12
CA ALA A 22 -7.94 -8.82 -38.70
C ALA A 22 -6.85 -7.99 -38.00
N GLN A 23 -7.24 -6.83 -37.49
CA GLN A 23 -6.33 -6.00 -36.72
C GLN A 23 -5.88 -6.86 -35.54
N ALA A 24 -4.58 -7.16 -35.48
CA ALA A 24 -4.04 -7.98 -34.40
C ALA A 24 -4.50 -7.40 -33.06
N GLN A 25 -5.04 -8.25 -32.22
CA GLN A 25 -5.52 -7.84 -30.90
C GLN A 25 -4.37 -7.16 -30.17
N GLN A 26 -4.58 -5.90 -29.75
CA GLN A 26 -3.60 -5.17 -28.97
C GLN A 26 -3.44 -5.83 -27.60
N GLU A 27 -2.25 -5.72 -27.01
CA GLU A 27 -1.93 -6.35 -25.71
C GLU A 27 -1.30 -5.30 -24.78
N LEU A 28 -1.70 -5.37 -23.49
CA LEU A 28 -1.04 -4.66 -22.40
C LEU A 28 -0.58 -5.68 -21.34
N LYS A 29 0.69 -5.63 -20.97
CA LYS A 29 1.32 -6.49 -19.96
C LYS A 29 1.41 -5.74 -18.64
N ILE A 30 0.79 -6.30 -17.59
CA ILE A 30 0.66 -5.65 -16.28
C ILE A 30 1.60 -6.32 -15.28
N GLY A 31 2.66 -5.62 -14.87
CA GLY A 31 3.58 -6.06 -13.83
C GLY A 31 3.04 -5.70 -12.43
N TYR A 32 2.81 -6.71 -11.58
CA TYR A 32 2.16 -6.49 -10.30
C TYR A 32 2.57 -7.50 -9.23
N GLN A 33 2.21 -7.24 -7.99
CA GLN A 33 2.32 -8.17 -6.87
C GLN A 33 0.91 -8.67 -6.49
N PRO A 34 0.61 -9.98 -6.56
CA PRO A 34 -0.71 -10.49 -6.24
C PRO A 34 -1.16 -10.14 -4.82
N ASN A 35 -2.26 -9.42 -4.73
CA ASN A 35 -2.97 -9.08 -3.50
C ASN A 35 -4.40 -8.62 -3.83
N PRO A 36 -5.31 -8.55 -2.84
CA PRO A 36 -6.73 -8.29 -3.11
C PRO A 36 -7.03 -7.03 -3.93
N ILE A 37 -6.36 -5.91 -3.67
CA ILE A 37 -6.63 -4.66 -4.41
C ILE A 37 -6.08 -4.71 -5.84
N GLN A 38 -4.87 -5.23 -6.01
CA GLN A 38 -4.27 -5.31 -7.35
C GLN A 38 -5.02 -6.32 -8.22
N ASP A 39 -5.39 -7.48 -7.67
CA ASP A 39 -6.17 -8.48 -8.40
C ASP A 39 -7.55 -7.92 -8.81
N ALA A 40 -8.22 -7.16 -7.94
CA ALA A 40 -9.50 -6.53 -8.26
C ALA A 40 -9.34 -5.39 -9.28
N SER A 41 -8.29 -4.59 -9.17
CA SER A 41 -7.97 -3.54 -10.14
C SER A 41 -7.64 -4.11 -11.52
N ILE A 42 -6.88 -5.21 -11.57
CA ILE A 42 -6.58 -5.90 -12.83
C ILE A 42 -7.84 -6.53 -13.43
N ALA A 43 -8.78 -7.05 -12.62
CA ALA A 43 -10.06 -7.50 -13.11
C ALA A 43 -10.89 -6.37 -13.78
N MET A 44 -10.75 -5.12 -13.31
CA MET A 44 -11.30 -3.95 -14.01
C MET A 44 -10.60 -3.72 -15.35
N MET A 45 -9.26 -3.84 -15.41
CA MET A 45 -8.49 -3.76 -16.66
C MET A 45 -8.92 -4.86 -17.65
N GLU A 46 -9.12 -6.10 -17.20
CA GLU A 46 -9.59 -7.21 -18.04
C GLU A 46 -10.99 -6.93 -18.60
N LYS A 47 -11.92 -6.40 -17.79
CA LYS A 47 -13.25 -5.96 -18.27
C LYS A 47 -13.15 -4.83 -19.29
N TRP A 48 -12.27 -3.86 -19.07
CA TRP A 48 -11.99 -2.79 -20.03
C TRP A 48 -11.40 -3.36 -21.33
N GLY A 49 -10.42 -4.24 -21.22
CA GLY A 49 -9.78 -4.87 -22.37
C GLY A 49 -10.77 -5.65 -23.25
N ALA A 50 -11.69 -6.40 -22.63
CA ALA A 50 -12.75 -7.12 -23.34
C ALA A 50 -13.66 -6.17 -24.17
N ARG A 51 -13.97 -4.98 -23.64
CA ARG A 51 -14.78 -3.95 -24.33
C ARG A 51 -14.04 -3.26 -25.48
N HIS A 52 -12.71 -3.21 -25.43
CA HIS A 52 -11.88 -2.47 -26.39
C HIS A 52 -11.03 -3.35 -27.30
N ASN A 53 -11.26 -4.68 -27.31
CA ASN A 53 -10.46 -5.67 -28.02
C ASN A 53 -8.96 -5.60 -27.69
N VAL A 54 -8.64 -5.41 -26.38
CA VAL A 54 -7.29 -5.37 -25.86
C VAL A 54 -7.11 -6.57 -24.91
N LYS A 55 -6.07 -7.35 -25.14
CA LYS A 55 -5.68 -8.44 -24.24
C LYS A 55 -4.91 -7.85 -23.03
N ILE A 56 -5.34 -8.19 -21.83
CA ILE A 56 -4.61 -7.87 -20.60
C ILE A 56 -3.83 -9.11 -20.17
N THR A 57 -2.52 -9.01 -20.14
CA THR A 57 -1.62 -10.09 -19.73
C THR A 57 -1.04 -9.79 -18.36
N LYS A 58 -1.38 -10.64 -17.39
CA LYS A 58 -0.89 -10.53 -16.01
C LYS A 58 0.53 -11.07 -15.90
N VAL A 59 1.44 -10.28 -15.32
CA VAL A 59 2.82 -10.69 -15.03
C VAL A 59 3.08 -10.55 -13.52
N PRO A 60 2.71 -11.58 -12.73
CA PRO A 60 2.84 -11.53 -11.28
C PRO A 60 4.32 -11.62 -10.85
N ASN A 61 4.65 -10.91 -9.79
CA ASN A 61 5.97 -10.93 -9.16
C ASN A 61 5.79 -11.02 -7.64
N ALA A 62 6.65 -11.79 -6.96
CA ALA A 62 6.65 -11.84 -5.51
C ALA A 62 7.10 -10.49 -4.92
N TYR A 63 6.48 -10.06 -3.81
CA TYR A 63 6.76 -8.76 -3.19
C TYR A 63 8.26 -8.57 -2.86
N GLY A 64 8.90 -9.57 -2.25
CA GLY A 64 10.31 -9.48 -1.82
C GLY A 64 11.34 -9.22 -2.93
N VAL A 65 10.96 -9.45 -4.20
CA VAL A 65 11.84 -9.21 -5.37
C VAL A 65 11.26 -8.19 -6.35
N TYR A 66 10.09 -7.62 -6.05
CA TYR A 66 9.37 -6.77 -6.98
C TYR A 66 10.16 -5.52 -7.33
N VAL A 67 10.62 -4.79 -6.32
CA VAL A 67 11.35 -3.52 -6.50
C VAL A 67 12.62 -3.73 -7.31
N GLU A 68 13.38 -4.78 -6.99
CA GLU A 68 14.62 -5.11 -7.72
C GLU A 68 14.37 -5.41 -9.19
N LYS A 69 13.38 -6.27 -9.48
CA LYS A 69 13.01 -6.64 -10.86
C LYS A 69 12.49 -5.45 -11.66
N MET A 70 11.60 -4.63 -11.05
CA MET A 70 11.07 -3.45 -11.74
C MET A 70 12.17 -2.43 -11.98
N THR A 71 13.05 -2.18 -11.02
CA THR A 71 14.19 -1.27 -11.19
C THR A 71 15.09 -1.75 -12.33
N ALA A 72 15.43 -3.03 -12.37
CA ALA A 72 16.25 -3.59 -13.46
C ALA A 72 15.56 -3.45 -14.84
N SER A 73 14.25 -3.74 -14.93
CA SER A 73 13.48 -3.60 -16.16
C SER A 73 13.41 -2.15 -16.64
N LEU A 74 13.10 -1.22 -15.72
CA LEU A 74 13.00 0.20 -16.03
C LEU A 74 14.36 0.79 -16.47
N THR A 75 15.43 0.45 -15.74
CA THR A 75 16.78 0.96 -16.00
C THR A 75 17.35 0.44 -17.31
N SER A 76 17.07 -0.82 -17.66
CA SER A 76 17.49 -1.41 -18.94
C SER A 76 16.69 -0.91 -20.14
N GLY A 77 15.61 -0.15 -19.94
CA GLY A 77 14.69 0.26 -20.99
C GLY A 77 13.91 -0.91 -21.60
N SER A 78 13.70 -1.99 -20.84
CA SER A 78 12.92 -3.15 -21.28
C SER A 78 11.47 -2.79 -21.52
N ASP A 79 10.87 -3.40 -22.54
CA ASP A 79 9.43 -3.30 -22.86
C ASP A 79 8.62 -4.52 -22.36
N GLN A 80 9.13 -5.19 -21.34
CA GLN A 80 8.49 -6.36 -20.75
C GLN A 80 7.13 -6.05 -20.10
N TYR A 81 6.97 -4.83 -19.58
CA TYR A 81 5.76 -4.37 -18.92
C TYR A 81 5.25 -3.09 -19.57
N ASP A 82 3.93 -2.96 -19.71
CA ASP A 82 3.26 -1.75 -20.21
C ASP A 82 2.71 -0.90 -19.08
N VAL A 83 2.25 -1.55 -18.01
CA VAL A 83 1.81 -0.92 -16.77
C VAL A 83 2.43 -1.69 -15.62
N ILE A 84 2.92 -0.98 -14.63
CA ILE A 84 3.49 -1.57 -13.41
C ILE A 84 2.80 -1.03 -12.17
N TRP A 85 2.71 -1.84 -11.13
CA TRP A 85 2.36 -1.35 -9.81
C TRP A 85 3.44 -0.40 -9.30
N HIS A 86 3.00 0.69 -8.71
CA HIS A 86 3.84 1.71 -8.12
C HIS A 86 3.35 2.04 -6.73
N ASN A 87 4.28 2.18 -5.79
CA ASN A 87 4.00 2.59 -4.43
C ASN A 87 4.63 3.97 -4.16
N ASP A 88 4.11 4.69 -3.17
CA ASP A 88 4.55 6.04 -2.85
C ASP A 88 6.05 6.12 -2.48
N ASP A 89 6.57 5.13 -1.74
CA ASP A 89 7.97 5.08 -1.33
C ASP A 89 8.97 4.83 -2.47
N TRP A 90 8.50 4.47 -3.68
CA TRP A 90 9.34 4.27 -4.87
C TRP A 90 9.33 5.46 -5.84
N GLY A 91 8.53 6.48 -5.56
CA GLY A 91 8.41 7.66 -6.41
C GLY A 91 9.75 8.28 -6.79
N PRO A 92 10.59 8.67 -5.82
CA PRO A 92 11.91 9.25 -6.12
C PRO A 92 12.85 8.32 -6.87
N LEU A 93 12.72 7.00 -6.66
CA LEU A 93 13.55 6.00 -7.31
C LEU A 93 13.22 5.86 -8.81
N TRP A 94 11.93 5.93 -9.18
CA TRP A 94 11.48 5.58 -10.54
C TRP A 94 10.91 6.75 -11.35
N ALA A 95 10.61 7.90 -10.77
CA ALA A 95 9.91 8.99 -11.46
C ALA A 95 10.59 9.43 -12.77
N HIS A 96 11.92 9.37 -12.87
CA HIS A 96 12.66 9.71 -14.08
C HIS A 96 12.59 8.64 -15.19
N LEU A 97 12.20 7.41 -14.85
CA LEU A 97 12.05 6.25 -15.73
C LEU A 97 10.61 6.00 -16.18
N LEU A 98 9.66 6.79 -15.62
CA LEU A 98 8.25 6.63 -15.88
C LEU A 98 7.71 7.70 -16.82
N GLU A 99 6.67 7.36 -17.56
CA GLU A 99 5.94 8.26 -18.45
C GLU A 99 5.13 9.27 -17.64
N PRO A 100 5.15 10.57 -17.99
CA PRO A 100 4.26 11.55 -17.39
C PRO A 100 2.79 11.20 -17.62
N THR A 101 1.97 11.46 -16.60
CA THR A 101 0.52 11.19 -16.60
C THR A 101 -0.34 12.46 -16.46
N ASP A 102 0.27 13.63 -16.62
CA ASP A 102 -0.42 14.94 -16.54
C ASP A 102 -1.48 15.14 -17.62
N ASP A 103 -1.43 14.35 -18.68
CA ASP A 103 -2.39 14.29 -19.78
C ASP A 103 -3.47 13.20 -19.60
N VAL A 104 -3.47 12.44 -18.49
CA VAL A 104 -4.52 11.47 -18.19
C VAL A 104 -5.74 12.20 -17.61
N PRO A 105 -6.89 12.21 -18.29
CA PRO A 105 -8.11 12.84 -17.77
C PRO A 105 -8.56 12.20 -16.45
N GLY A 106 -9.18 13.00 -15.58
CA GLY A 106 -9.72 12.53 -14.31
C GLY A 106 -8.70 12.40 -13.17
N LEU A 107 -7.43 12.77 -13.38
CA LEU A 107 -6.39 12.67 -12.36
C LEU A 107 -6.53 13.73 -11.23
N LYS A 108 -7.32 14.80 -11.45
CA LYS A 108 -7.61 15.80 -10.41
C LYS A 108 -8.65 15.25 -9.45
N LEU A 109 -8.18 14.59 -8.41
CA LEU A 109 -9.01 13.97 -7.39
C LEU A 109 -9.15 14.89 -6.19
N ALA A 110 -10.34 14.88 -5.57
CA ALA A 110 -10.50 15.44 -4.24
C ALA A 110 -9.70 14.55 -3.26
N ASP A 111 -8.60 15.07 -2.78
CA ASP A 111 -7.72 14.34 -1.87
C ASP A 111 -7.31 15.24 -0.68
N PRO A 112 -8.01 15.17 0.47
CA PRO A 112 -7.66 15.93 1.66
C PRO A 112 -6.35 15.47 2.32
N TRP A 113 -5.79 14.33 1.90
CA TRP A 113 -4.45 13.90 2.30
C TRP A 113 -3.35 14.49 1.43
N GLY A 114 -3.71 15.00 0.25
CA GLY A 114 -2.78 15.43 -0.77
C GLY A 114 -1.96 14.26 -1.30
N MET A 115 -2.12 13.91 -2.56
CA MET A 115 -1.04 13.21 -3.25
C MET A 115 0.11 14.19 -3.26
N ASP A 116 1.05 14.02 -2.34
CA ASP A 116 2.20 14.91 -2.29
C ASP A 116 2.89 14.87 -3.66
N PRO A 117 2.95 16.01 -4.39
CA PRO A 117 3.62 16.06 -5.68
C PRO A 117 5.05 15.53 -5.66
N ILE A 118 5.71 15.57 -4.49
CA ILE A 118 7.07 15.07 -4.29
C ILE A 118 7.14 13.55 -4.51
N ILE A 119 6.07 12.82 -4.16
CA ILE A 119 6.07 11.35 -4.21
C ILE A 119 6.13 10.84 -5.64
N TRP A 120 5.40 11.49 -6.56
CA TRP A 120 5.11 10.94 -7.87
C TRP A 120 5.50 11.85 -9.02
N ASN A 121 6.02 13.03 -8.73
CA ASN A 121 6.44 13.95 -9.77
C ASN A 121 7.89 13.66 -10.21
N ASN A 122 8.10 13.76 -11.52
CA ASN A 122 9.45 13.80 -12.07
C ASN A 122 10.12 15.17 -11.81
N ALA A 123 11.37 15.32 -12.26
CA ALA A 123 12.13 16.54 -12.10
C ALA A 123 11.50 17.79 -12.78
N GLN A 124 10.56 17.60 -13.70
CA GLN A 124 9.79 18.66 -14.36
C GLN A 124 8.47 18.99 -13.64
N GLY A 125 8.24 18.42 -12.47
CA GLY A 125 7.00 18.62 -11.70
C GLY A 125 5.76 17.95 -12.31
N LYS A 126 5.94 16.97 -13.20
CA LYS A 126 4.84 16.24 -13.84
C LYS A 126 4.56 14.94 -13.10
N PRO A 127 3.30 14.58 -12.79
CA PRO A 127 2.95 13.31 -12.20
C PRO A 127 3.34 12.14 -13.13
N THR A 128 3.77 11.02 -12.55
CA THR A 128 4.23 9.83 -13.27
C THR A 128 3.47 8.57 -12.89
N ALA A 129 2.39 8.72 -12.14
CA ALA A 129 1.56 7.60 -11.72
C ALA A 129 0.08 7.98 -11.69
N VAL A 130 -0.79 6.96 -11.76
CA VAL A 130 -2.25 7.09 -11.66
C VAL A 130 -2.68 6.34 -10.41
N PRO A 131 -3.33 7.00 -9.42
CA PRO A 131 -3.74 6.38 -8.18
C PRO A 131 -4.64 5.16 -8.42
N MET A 132 -4.33 4.06 -7.73
CA MET A 132 -5.20 2.89 -7.71
C MET A 132 -6.19 2.96 -6.54
N GLY A 133 -5.74 3.49 -5.42
CA GLY A 133 -6.51 3.66 -4.20
C GLY A 133 -5.63 4.03 -3.03
N HIS A 134 -6.27 4.51 -1.97
CA HIS A 134 -5.62 4.72 -0.69
C HIS A 134 -5.61 3.42 0.10
N THR A 135 -4.54 3.18 0.84
CA THR A 135 -4.51 2.18 1.89
C THR A 135 -4.23 2.89 3.20
N PHE A 136 -5.14 2.74 4.14
CA PHE A 136 -4.95 3.28 5.48
C PHE A 136 -4.51 2.18 6.41
N GLY A 137 -3.50 2.46 7.20
CA GLY A 137 -3.27 1.64 8.36
C GLY A 137 -4.39 1.83 9.36
N VAL A 138 -4.93 0.72 9.83
CA VAL A 138 -6.03 0.71 10.79
C VAL A 138 -5.74 -0.24 11.95
N PHE A 139 -6.21 0.15 13.13
CA PHE A 139 -6.16 -0.67 14.32
C PHE A 139 -7.43 -1.52 14.38
N PHE A 140 -7.33 -2.78 13.96
CA PHE A 140 -8.43 -3.75 14.02
C PHE A 140 -8.62 -4.31 15.41
N TYR A 141 -9.88 -4.52 15.80
CA TYR A 141 -10.24 -5.12 17.07
C TYR A 141 -11.42 -6.10 16.95
N ARG A 142 -11.58 -6.95 17.94
CA ARG A 142 -12.67 -7.92 18.08
C ARG A 142 -13.89 -7.28 18.73
N THR A 143 -14.97 -7.06 17.96
CA THR A 143 -16.23 -6.45 18.44
C THR A 143 -17.07 -7.37 19.33
N ASP A 144 -16.82 -8.68 19.25
CA ASP A 144 -17.43 -9.66 20.14
C ASP A 144 -16.75 -9.72 21.54
N LEU A 145 -15.58 -9.11 21.69
CA LEU A 145 -14.84 -9.04 22.95
C LEU A 145 -14.88 -7.66 23.61
N LEU A 146 -15.02 -6.60 22.81
CA LEU A 146 -14.90 -5.21 23.26
C LEU A 146 -15.91 -4.32 22.55
N LYS A 147 -16.53 -3.42 23.31
CA LYS A 147 -17.26 -2.26 22.77
C LYS A 147 -16.27 -1.17 22.37
N GLU A 148 -16.66 -0.25 21.51
CA GLU A 148 -15.82 0.89 21.11
C GLU A 148 -15.35 1.73 22.32
N SER A 149 -16.20 1.88 23.35
CA SER A 149 -15.86 2.60 24.58
C SER A 149 -14.80 1.92 25.45
N GLU A 150 -14.53 0.64 25.22
CA GLU A 150 -13.55 -0.17 25.97
C GLU A 150 -12.21 -0.29 25.22
N LEU A 151 -12.11 0.31 24.02
CA LEU A 151 -10.87 0.27 23.24
C LEU A 151 -9.73 0.96 23.96
N PRO A 152 -8.50 0.40 23.87
CA PRO A 152 -7.33 1.01 24.47
C PRO A 152 -7.03 2.36 23.81
N ARG A 153 -6.83 3.41 24.60
CA ARG A 153 -6.44 4.73 24.13
C ARG A 153 -4.96 4.96 24.22
N THR A 154 -4.29 4.23 25.10
CA THR A 154 -2.84 4.29 25.33
C THR A 154 -2.21 2.90 25.27
N TRP A 155 -0.89 2.84 25.16
CA TRP A 155 -0.16 1.58 25.27
C TRP A 155 -0.40 0.88 26.61
N ALA A 156 -0.50 1.63 27.69
CA ALA A 156 -0.80 1.08 29.02
C ALA A 156 -2.19 0.43 29.06
N ASP A 157 -3.19 1.09 28.43
CA ASP A 157 -4.53 0.51 28.31
C ASP A 157 -4.48 -0.76 27.45
N MET A 158 -3.71 -0.77 26.36
CA MET A 158 -3.56 -1.96 25.51
C MET A 158 -3.00 -3.16 26.31
N VAL A 159 -2.02 -2.91 27.17
CA VAL A 159 -1.49 -3.96 28.08
C VAL A 159 -2.58 -4.43 29.04
N THR A 160 -3.29 -3.52 29.68
CA THR A 160 -4.33 -3.82 30.66
C THR A 160 -5.48 -4.64 30.07
N VAL A 161 -6.03 -4.16 28.93
CA VAL A 161 -7.13 -4.85 28.22
C VAL A 161 -6.66 -6.22 27.72
N SER A 162 -5.46 -6.31 27.17
CA SER A 162 -4.89 -7.57 26.67
C SER A 162 -4.79 -8.61 27.77
N LYS A 163 -4.23 -8.23 28.93
CA LYS A 163 -4.08 -9.14 30.08
C LYS A 163 -5.43 -9.60 30.61
N ARG A 164 -6.43 -8.71 30.68
CA ARG A 164 -7.80 -9.07 31.08
C ARG A 164 -8.36 -10.13 30.14
N LEU A 165 -8.32 -9.91 28.84
CA LEU A 165 -8.87 -10.85 27.85
C LEU A 165 -8.13 -12.20 27.84
N GLN A 166 -6.81 -12.20 28.09
CA GLN A 166 -6.03 -13.42 28.27
C GLN A 166 -6.43 -14.18 29.54
N ALA A 167 -6.60 -13.49 30.67
CA ALA A 167 -7.01 -14.09 31.92
C ALA A 167 -8.42 -14.69 31.87
N GLU A 168 -9.32 -14.07 31.07
CA GLU A 168 -10.67 -14.57 30.80
C GLU A 168 -10.67 -15.75 29.80
N GLY A 169 -9.50 -16.15 29.25
CA GLY A 169 -9.39 -17.19 28.24
C GLY A 169 -10.02 -16.85 26.89
N LYS A 170 -10.24 -15.56 26.61
CA LYS A 170 -10.88 -15.08 25.36
C LYS A 170 -9.94 -15.06 24.18
N VAL A 171 -8.66 -14.80 24.42
CA VAL A 171 -7.61 -14.76 23.40
C VAL A 171 -6.29 -15.32 23.95
N LYS A 172 -5.46 -15.81 23.05
CA LYS A 172 -4.10 -16.23 23.35
C LYS A 172 -3.15 -15.05 23.46
N PHE A 173 -3.36 -14.04 22.60
CA PHE A 173 -2.58 -12.82 22.55
C PHE A 173 -3.48 -11.59 22.59
N GLY A 174 -3.03 -10.51 23.22
CA GLY A 174 -3.69 -9.23 23.12
C GLY A 174 -3.49 -8.63 21.72
N PHE A 175 -2.24 -8.56 21.28
CA PHE A 175 -1.86 -7.95 20.01
C PHE A 175 -0.97 -8.88 19.18
N VAL A 176 -1.18 -8.86 17.86
CA VAL A 176 -0.29 -9.42 16.86
C VAL A 176 -0.11 -8.43 15.71
N GLY A 177 1.11 -8.29 15.20
CA GLY A 177 1.41 -7.42 14.04
C GLY A 177 2.66 -7.88 13.31
N GLY A 178 2.86 -7.40 12.09
CA GLY A 178 4.10 -7.61 11.35
C GLY A 178 5.22 -6.72 11.89
N MET A 179 6.42 -7.29 12.07
CA MET A 179 7.65 -6.58 12.46
C MET A 179 8.78 -6.76 11.45
N ALA A 180 8.71 -7.77 10.58
CA ALA A 180 9.71 -8.02 9.56
C ALA A 180 9.88 -6.84 8.60
N MET A 181 11.02 -6.75 7.92
CA MET A 181 11.45 -5.62 7.09
C MET A 181 10.34 -5.03 6.20
N ASN A 182 9.61 -5.87 5.47
CA ASN A 182 8.60 -5.41 4.53
C ASN A 182 7.24 -5.09 5.18
N HIS A 183 7.12 -5.21 6.50
CA HIS A 183 5.88 -5.05 7.26
C HIS A 183 6.05 -4.25 8.55
N THR A 184 7.10 -3.42 8.60
CA THR A 184 7.45 -2.56 9.74
C THR A 184 6.34 -1.57 10.11
N TRP A 185 5.47 -1.22 9.15
CA TRP A 185 4.32 -0.32 9.38
C TRP A 185 3.32 -0.86 10.40
N PHE A 186 3.17 -2.19 10.49
CA PHE A 186 2.16 -2.85 11.31
C PHE A 186 2.55 -3.04 12.78
N SER A 187 3.75 -2.64 13.15
CA SER A 187 4.19 -2.57 14.55
C SER A 187 5.12 -1.37 14.79
N TRP A 188 6.26 -1.28 14.08
CA TRP A 188 7.28 -0.27 14.34
C TRP A 188 6.81 1.14 14.01
N PHE A 189 6.35 1.41 12.79
CA PHE A 189 6.05 2.77 12.38
C PHE A 189 4.82 3.35 13.07
N TRP A 190 3.71 2.63 13.14
CA TRP A 190 2.56 3.19 13.83
C TRP A 190 2.87 3.51 15.31
N SER A 191 3.63 2.66 16.00
CA SER A 191 4.01 2.92 17.40
C SER A 191 5.03 4.05 17.53
N THR A 192 5.93 4.20 16.56
CA THR A 192 6.84 5.36 16.47
C THR A 192 6.04 6.66 16.37
N TRP A 193 5.09 6.74 15.44
CA TRP A 193 4.24 7.94 15.28
C TRP A 193 3.27 8.11 16.44
N ALA A 194 2.74 7.03 17.01
CA ALA A 194 1.94 7.07 18.25
C ALA A 194 2.70 7.66 19.44
N ASN A 195 4.02 7.68 19.40
CA ASN A 195 4.88 8.27 20.44
C ASN A 195 5.49 9.62 20.03
N ASN A 196 4.97 10.29 19.01
CA ASN A 196 5.54 11.52 18.47
C ASN A 196 7.03 11.40 18.12
N CYS A 197 7.46 10.22 17.68
CA CYS A 197 8.81 9.93 17.23
C CYS A 197 8.86 9.75 15.71
N ASP A 198 10.07 9.68 15.15
CA ASP A 198 10.27 9.46 13.73
C ASP A 198 11.63 8.78 13.47
N VAL A 199 11.95 8.48 12.20
CA VAL A 199 13.22 7.84 11.81
C VAL A 199 14.37 8.85 11.78
N PHE A 200 14.10 10.10 11.39
CA PHE A 200 15.10 11.17 11.22
C PHE A 200 14.82 12.38 12.09
N MET A 201 15.87 13.19 12.26
CA MET A 201 15.84 14.48 12.94
C MET A 201 15.92 15.63 11.92
N PRO A 202 15.20 16.73 12.12
CA PRO A 202 14.26 16.98 13.23
C PRO A 202 13.03 16.07 13.17
N LEU A 203 12.45 15.71 14.33
CA LEU A 203 11.25 14.87 14.38
C LEU A 203 10.11 15.54 13.61
N LYS A 204 9.31 14.72 12.88
CA LYS A 204 8.17 15.12 12.03
C LYS A 204 8.55 15.94 10.79
N GLU A 205 9.84 16.12 10.53
CA GLU A 205 10.30 16.76 9.29
C GLU A 205 10.26 15.76 8.13
N ARG A 206 9.74 16.19 6.99
CA ARG A 206 9.63 15.39 5.76
C ARG A 206 10.32 16.04 4.57
N SER A 207 10.79 17.28 4.71
CA SER A 207 11.53 17.97 3.66
C SER A 207 12.92 17.37 3.47
N ASN A 208 13.15 16.81 2.29
CA ASN A 208 14.47 16.27 1.93
C ASN A 208 15.59 17.30 2.09
N ALA A 209 15.31 18.57 1.78
CA ALA A 209 16.30 19.64 1.91
C ALA A 209 16.70 19.85 3.38
N VAL A 210 15.73 19.88 4.29
CA VAL A 210 15.99 20.06 5.73
C VAL A 210 16.69 18.83 6.32
N LEU A 211 16.23 17.62 5.97
CA LEU A 211 16.85 16.37 6.40
C LEU A 211 18.29 16.25 5.91
N ALA A 212 18.56 16.64 4.65
CA ALA A 212 19.90 16.65 4.08
C ALA A 212 20.81 17.69 4.74
N GLN A 213 20.31 18.91 5.02
CA GLN A 213 21.05 19.92 5.77
C GLN A 213 21.42 19.44 7.17
N ASN A 214 20.57 18.63 7.79
CA ASN A 214 20.85 17.99 9.09
C ASN A 214 21.66 16.68 8.95
N GLY A 215 22.24 16.41 7.78
CA GLY A 215 23.11 15.24 7.49
C GLY A 215 22.40 13.91 7.60
N TRP A 216 21.07 13.87 7.37
CA TRP A 216 20.23 12.68 7.51
C TRP A 216 20.39 12.00 8.88
N LYS A 217 20.48 12.82 9.92
CA LYS A 217 20.67 12.34 11.29
C LYS A 217 19.49 11.47 11.72
N SER A 218 19.75 10.21 12.04
CA SER A 218 18.73 9.30 12.55
C SER A 218 18.25 9.70 13.94
N ALA A 219 16.98 9.44 14.22
CA ALA A 219 16.33 9.62 15.52
C ALA A 219 16.27 8.32 16.35
N LEU A 220 16.93 7.24 15.92
CA LEU A 220 16.86 5.95 16.62
C LEU A 220 17.44 6.00 18.04
N ASP A 221 18.40 6.85 18.31
CA ASP A 221 19.01 7.05 19.63
C ASP A 221 18.19 7.98 20.55
N GLN A 222 17.08 8.53 20.06
CA GLN A 222 16.27 9.45 20.84
C GLN A 222 15.42 8.74 21.90
N PRO A 223 15.13 9.41 23.03
CA PRO A 223 14.33 8.83 24.12
C PRO A 223 12.96 8.28 23.66
N CYS A 224 12.32 8.95 22.69
CA CYS A 224 11.02 8.53 22.17
C CYS A 224 11.09 7.18 21.42
N MET A 225 12.17 6.93 20.67
CA MET A 225 12.38 5.65 19.97
C MET A 225 12.75 4.54 20.95
N ARG A 226 13.57 4.85 21.94
CA ARG A 226 13.86 3.91 23.02
C ARG A 226 12.57 3.42 23.70
N GLN A 227 11.62 4.32 24.01
CA GLN A 227 10.33 3.96 24.59
C GLN A 227 9.53 3.03 23.67
N VAL A 228 9.57 3.24 22.35
CA VAL A 228 8.91 2.35 21.38
C VAL A 228 9.48 0.94 21.44
N VAL A 229 10.81 0.81 21.43
CA VAL A 229 11.47 -0.50 21.45
C VAL A 229 11.28 -1.20 22.80
N GLU A 230 11.38 -0.45 23.90
CA GLU A 230 11.11 -0.99 25.26
C GLU A 230 9.66 -1.44 25.40
N PHE A 231 8.68 -0.71 24.86
CA PHE A 231 7.28 -1.11 24.85
C PHE A 231 7.09 -2.47 24.16
N TRP A 232 7.67 -2.67 22.97
CA TRP A 232 7.56 -3.95 22.27
C TRP A 232 8.34 -5.06 22.95
N TRP A 233 9.51 -4.75 23.49
CA TRP A 233 10.26 -5.73 24.27
C TRP A 233 9.45 -6.21 25.47
N ASP A 234 8.85 -5.29 26.23
CA ASP A 234 8.02 -5.60 27.40
C ASP A 234 6.70 -6.30 27.00
N ALA A 235 6.07 -5.91 25.89
CA ALA A 235 4.86 -6.55 25.35
C ALA A 235 5.09 -8.05 25.07
N ILE A 236 6.28 -8.38 24.54
CA ILE A 236 6.66 -9.75 24.17
C ILE A 236 7.18 -10.54 25.37
N ASN A 237 8.09 -9.98 26.16
CA ASN A 237 8.86 -10.73 27.15
C ASN A 237 8.30 -10.61 28.57
N THR A 238 7.87 -9.40 28.99
CA THR A 238 7.38 -9.13 30.35
C THR A 238 5.87 -9.36 30.44
N HIS A 239 5.11 -8.70 29.57
CA HIS A 239 3.65 -8.73 29.59
C HIS A 239 3.09 -9.97 28.89
N LYS A 240 3.82 -10.50 27.93
CA LYS A 240 3.44 -11.67 27.12
C LYS A 240 2.10 -11.51 26.41
N ILE A 241 1.78 -10.27 26.03
CA ILE A 241 0.56 -9.94 25.29
C ILE A 241 0.73 -10.10 23.78
N SER A 242 1.95 -10.33 23.32
CA SER A 242 2.30 -10.57 21.91
C SER A 242 3.12 -11.85 21.76
N PRO A 243 3.06 -12.52 20.60
CA PRO A 243 3.84 -13.74 20.34
C PRO A 243 5.35 -13.52 20.45
N ARG A 244 6.09 -14.48 20.99
CA ARG A 244 7.57 -14.41 21.04
C ARG A 244 8.22 -14.36 19.66
N GLY A 245 7.58 -14.96 18.64
CA GLY A 245 8.04 -14.93 17.24
C GLY A 245 7.72 -13.64 16.50
N MET A 246 6.94 -12.73 17.07
CA MET A 246 6.46 -11.53 16.39
C MET A 246 7.56 -10.67 15.71
N PRO A 247 8.81 -10.57 16.26
CA PRO A 247 9.88 -9.84 15.59
C PRO A 247 10.23 -10.32 14.17
N THR A 248 9.90 -11.56 13.83
CA THR A 248 10.15 -12.14 12.51
C THR A 248 8.90 -12.28 11.64
N TYR A 249 7.72 -11.92 12.16
CA TYR A 249 6.48 -12.08 11.43
C TYR A 249 6.35 -11.05 10.31
N ASP A 250 5.96 -11.53 9.14
CA ASP A 250 5.35 -10.69 8.14
C ASP A 250 3.84 -10.50 8.45
N ARG A 251 3.12 -9.82 7.56
CA ARG A 251 1.67 -9.63 7.75
C ARG A 251 0.85 -10.91 7.59
N ASN A 252 1.34 -11.93 6.87
CA ASN A 252 0.57 -13.15 6.63
C ASN A 252 0.49 -13.97 7.91
N GLU A 253 1.61 -14.10 8.66
CA GLU A 253 1.60 -14.74 9.97
C GLU A 253 0.71 -13.97 10.96
N ALA A 254 0.83 -12.63 10.99
CA ALA A 254 0.00 -11.80 11.86
C ALA A 254 -1.49 -11.94 11.53
N ASN A 255 -1.85 -11.84 10.24
CA ASN A 255 -3.21 -12.00 9.77
C ASN A 255 -3.77 -13.39 10.07
N ALA A 256 -2.98 -14.45 9.90
CA ALA A 256 -3.39 -15.82 10.22
C ALA A 256 -3.75 -16.00 11.69
N ILE A 257 -2.95 -15.44 12.61
CA ILE A 257 -3.23 -15.48 14.05
C ILE A 257 -4.49 -14.70 14.39
N PHE A 258 -4.68 -13.50 13.80
CA PHE A 258 -5.87 -12.69 14.04
C PHE A 258 -7.14 -13.34 13.50
N THR A 259 -7.11 -13.85 12.26
CA THR A 259 -8.27 -14.50 11.63
C THR A 259 -8.60 -15.85 12.26
N ALA A 260 -7.65 -16.52 12.90
CA ALA A 260 -7.89 -17.70 13.74
C ALA A 260 -8.64 -17.36 15.05
N GLY A 261 -8.71 -16.07 15.43
CA GLY A 261 -9.34 -15.61 16.66
C GLY A 261 -8.41 -15.64 17.87
N ASP A 262 -7.12 -15.90 17.69
CA ASP A 262 -6.13 -16.02 18.76
C ASP A 262 -5.67 -14.66 19.32
N ALA A 263 -5.95 -13.53 18.61
CA ALA A 263 -5.58 -12.20 19.05
C ALA A 263 -6.81 -11.26 19.15
N ALA A 264 -6.77 -10.31 20.11
CA ALA A 264 -7.80 -9.28 20.27
C ALA A 264 -7.62 -8.12 19.30
N PHE A 265 -6.37 -7.76 19.01
CA PHE A 265 -5.98 -6.62 18.21
C PHE A 265 -4.95 -7.00 17.14
N THR A 266 -5.03 -6.33 16.00
CA THR A 266 -3.96 -6.31 14.99
C THR A 266 -3.92 -4.95 14.30
N VAL A 267 -2.81 -4.64 13.65
CA VAL A 267 -2.70 -3.51 12.72
C VAL A 267 -2.46 -4.06 11.33
N GLY A 268 -3.16 -3.52 10.38
CA GLY A 268 -3.02 -3.88 8.97
C GLY A 268 -3.59 -2.78 8.06
N ASP A 269 -3.45 -2.97 6.77
CA ASP A 269 -4.06 -2.08 5.80
C ASP A 269 -5.59 -2.26 5.76
N SER A 270 -6.33 -1.18 5.55
CA SER A 270 -7.80 -1.19 5.40
C SER A 270 -8.29 -2.18 4.34
N VAL A 271 -7.47 -2.45 3.32
CA VAL A 271 -7.77 -3.41 2.23
C VAL A 271 -7.92 -4.87 2.70
N TYR A 272 -7.52 -5.20 3.93
CA TYR A 272 -7.73 -6.53 4.49
C TYR A 272 -9.11 -6.71 5.13
N TRP A 273 -9.93 -5.66 5.22
CA TRP A 273 -11.26 -5.71 5.81
C TRP A 273 -12.11 -6.86 5.22
N ALA A 274 -12.19 -6.94 3.89
CA ALA A 274 -12.98 -7.98 3.23
C ALA A 274 -12.44 -9.39 3.51
N ALA A 275 -11.12 -9.57 3.48
CA ALA A 275 -10.48 -10.86 3.76
C ALA A 275 -10.69 -11.31 5.22
N PHE A 276 -10.64 -10.37 6.17
CA PHE A 276 -10.88 -10.67 7.59
C PHE A 276 -12.35 -10.99 7.87
N ASN A 277 -13.27 -10.48 7.06
CA ASN A 277 -14.71 -10.75 7.15
C ASN A 277 -15.20 -11.88 6.23
N ASP A 278 -14.31 -12.58 5.53
CA ASP A 278 -14.65 -13.76 4.73
C ASP A 278 -14.91 -14.97 5.64
N PRO A 279 -16.16 -15.45 5.79
CA PRO A 279 -16.47 -16.57 6.68
C PRO A 279 -15.84 -17.89 6.24
N ALA A 280 -15.37 -18.01 4.99
CA ALA A 280 -14.67 -19.19 4.52
C ALA A 280 -13.21 -19.25 5.00
N LYS A 281 -12.63 -18.11 5.44
CA LYS A 281 -11.20 -17.98 5.78
C LYS A 281 -10.94 -17.44 7.19
N SER A 282 -11.95 -16.83 7.81
CA SER A 282 -11.79 -16.12 9.09
C SER A 282 -12.81 -16.58 10.12
N ARG A 283 -12.33 -17.03 11.28
CA ARG A 283 -13.19 -17.37 12.43
C ARG A 283 -13.77 -16.14 13.13
N VAL A 284 -13.25 -14.98 12.80
CA VAL A 284 -13.66 -13.68 13.36
C VAL A 284 -14.48 -12.85 12.37
N ALA A 285 -14.91 -13.45 11.25
CA ALA A 285 -15.77 -12.80 10.26
C ALA A 285 -17.06 -12.26 10.93
N GLY A 286 -17.42 -11.01 10.60
CA GLY A 286 -18.55 -10.30 11.19
C GLY A 286 -18.34 -9.81 12.65
N LYS A 287 -17.13 -10.02 13.22
CA LYS A 287 -16.79 -9.67 14.61
C LYS A 287 -15.59 -8.71 14.68
N ILE A 288 -15.44 -7.87 13.68
CA ILE A 288 -14.28 -6.98 13.53
C ILE A 288 -14.76 -5.53 13.45
N GLY A 289 -14.06 -4.65 14.13
CA GLY A 289 -14.17 -3.21 14.02
C GLY A 289 -12.80 -2.59 13.85
N ILE A 290 -12.75 -1.30 13.56
CA ILE A 290 -11.55 -0.50 13.55
C ILE A 290 -11.64 0.64 14.54
N GLY A 291 -10.52 1.02 15.15
CA GLY A 291 -10.43 2.09 16.14
C GLY A 291 -9.21 2.97 15.92
N TYR A 292 -9.07 3.98 16.76
CA TYR A 292 -7.86 4.79 16.80
C TYR A 292 -6.67 3.98 17.30
N PHE A 293 -5.47 4.31 16.85
CA PHE A 293 -4.25 3.74 17.38
C PHE A 293 -4.05 4.10 18.85
N PRO A 294 -3.67 3.16 19.71
CA PRO A 294 -3.27 3.45 21.08
C PRO A 294 -2.02 4.34 21.12
N LEU A 295 -2.06 5.42 21.89
CA LEU A 295 -1.01 6.41 21.93
C LEU A 295 0.09 6.06 22.93
N GLY A 296 1.32 6.38 22.57
CA GLY A 296 2.46 6.37 23.47
C GLY A 296 2.49 7.59 24.41
N PRO A 297 3.39 7.60 25.38
CA PRO A 297 3.41 8.64 26.41
C PRO A 297 3.65 10.08 25.90
N ASN A 298 4.26 10.23 24.72
CA ASN A 298 4.63 11.54 24.18
C ASN A 298 3.58 12.12 23.21
N ARG A 299 2.49 11.42 22.94
CA ARG A 299 1.42 11.88 22.07
C ARG A 299 0.08 11.90 22.78
N LYS A 300 -0.68 12.97 22.58
CA LYS A 300 -2.00 13.15 23.21
C LYS A 300 -3.16 13.09 22.21
N GLU A 301 -2.88 13.32 20.95
CA GLU A 301 -3.90 13.45 19.92
C GLU A 301 -3.87 12.26 18.97
N PRO A 302 -5.06 11.77 18.53
CA PRO A 302 -5.15 10.69 17.58
C PRO A 302 -4.50 11.07 16.25
N PHE A 303 -4.08 10.05 15.51
CA PHE A 303 -3.49 10.19 14.19
C PHE A 303 -3.93 9.05 13.29
N ALA A 304 -3.75 9.25 12.01
CA ALA A 304 -3.83 8.20 11.00
C ALA A 304 -2.58 8.24 10.11
N TRP A 305 -2.31 7.14 9.45
CA TRP A 305 -1.32 7.09 8.39
C TRP A 305 -1.92 6.43 7.15
N ASN A 306 -1.46 6.86 6.00
CA ASN A 306 -1.85 6.28 4.73
C ASN A 306 -0.61 5.91 3.91
N ASP A 307 -0.87 5.02 2.97
CA ASP A 307 0.00 4.59 1.90
C ASP A 307 -0.78 4.74 0.59
N ILE A 308 -0.16 5.17 -0.50
CA ILE A 308 -0.83 5.42 -1.76
C ILE A 308 -0.30 4.48 -2.82
N TRP A 309 -1.18 3.63 -3.34
CA TRP A 309 -0.86 2.69 -4.39
C TRP A 309 -1.34 3.18 -5.74
N ALA A 310 -0.54 2.93 -6.77
CA ALA A 310 -0.76 3.48 -8.09
C ALA A 310 -0.39 2.50 -9.20
N TRP A 311 -0.77 2.88 -10.40
CA TRP A 311 -0.28 2.32 -11.65
C TRP A 311 0.62 3.32 -12.35
N ALA A 312 1.75 2.87 -12.86
CA ALA A 312 2.68 3.68 -13.62
C ALA A 312 3.00 3.03 -14.97
N ILE A 313 3.41 3.86 -15.93
CA ILE A 313 3.72 3.44 -17.29
C ILE A 313 5.21 3.61 -17.51
N PRO A 314 5.98 2.55 -17.86
CA PRO A 314 7.39 2.68 -18.19
C PRO A 314 7.62 3.62 -19.37
N LYS A 315 8.61 4.51 -19.25
CA LYS A 315 8.94 5.49 -20.29
C LYS A 315 9.48 4.88 -21.58
N ALA A 316 10.11 3.72 -21.49
CA ALA A 316 10.80 3.09 -22.61
C ALA A 316 9.90 2.33 -23.60
N ILE A 317 8.61 2.06 -23.24
CA ILE A 317 7.72 1.31 -24.12
C ILE A 317 7.29 2.13 -25.35
N PRO A 318 6.85 1.48 -26.45
CA PRO A 318 6.38 2.17 -27.67
C PRO A 318 5.25 3.15 -27.42
N ALA A 319 5.22 4.25 -28.17
CA ALA A 319 4.25 5.34 -28.01
C ALA A 319 2.79 4.88 -28.11
N GLU A 320 2.48 3.94 -29.00
CA GLU A 320 1.15 3.35 -29.15
C GLU A 320 0.68 2.61 -27.90
N ARG A 321 1.57 1.86 -27.24
CA ARG A 321 1.26 1.13 -25.98
C ARG A 321 1.12 2.11 -24.81
N LYS A 322 1.93 3.20 -24.78
CA LYS A 322 1.72 4.28 -23.81
C LYS A 322 0.35 4.92 -23.94
N ALA A 323 -0.06 5.29 -25.15
CA ALA A 323 -1.36 5.88 -25.40
C ALA A 323 -2.50 4.95 -25.00
N LEU A 324 -2.37 3.65 -25.30
CA LEU A 324 -3.34 2.64 -24.93
C LEU A 324 -3.42 2.46 -23.39
N ALA A 325 -2.28 2.41 -22.71
CA ALA A 325 -2.22 2.32 -21.26
C ALA A 325 -2.81 3.57 -20.58
N LYS A 326 -2.49 4.78 -21.05
CA LYS A 326 -3.07 6.02 -20.55
C LYS A 326 -4.58 6.05 -20.71
N ARG A 327 -5.10 5.62 -21.87
CA ARG A 327 -6.55 5.52 -22.11
C ARG A 327 -7.20 4.55 -21.12
N MET A 328 -6.63 3.37 -20.95
CA MET A 328 -7.15 2.39 -19.99
C MET A 328 -7.22 2.96 -18.57
N LEU A 329 -6.14 3.56 -18.09
CA LEU A 329 -6.08 4.14 -16.75
C LEU A 329 -7.04 5.31 -16.60
N SER A 330 -7.19 6.17 -17.63
CA SER A 330 -8.17 7.27 -17.65
C SER A 330 -9.61 6.76 -17.55
N ASP A 331 -9.96 5.75 -18.34
CA ASP A 331 -11.30 5.17 -18.32
C ASP A 331 -11.59 4.52 -16.94
N MET A 332 -10.60 3.89 -16.31
CA MET A 332 -10.73 3.35 -14.96
C MET A 332 -10.94 4.44 -13.90
N MET A 333 -10.24 5.58 -14.04
CA MET A 333 -10.41 6.73 -13.13
C MET A 333 -11.79 7.38 -13.26
N SER A 334 -12.41 7.28 -14.42
CA SER A 334 -13.75 7.80 -14.71
C SER A 334 -14.87 6.81 -14.37
N ASP A 335 -14.54 5.53 -14.09
CA ASP A 335 -15.51 4.48 -13.77
C ASP A 335 -15.84 4.48 -12.27
N GLU A 336 -16.66 5.43 -11.83
CA GLU A 336 -17.09 5.52 -10.42
C GLU A 336 -17.76 4.23 -9.92
N ALA A 337 -18.57 3.59 -10.76
CA ALA A 337 -19.23 2.33 -10.41
C ALA A 337 -18.22 1.20 -10.19
N GLY A 338 -17.20 1.12 -11.05
CA GLY A 338 -16.10 0.17 -10.92
C GLY A 338 -15.26 0.41 -9.66
N GLN A 339 -15.00 1.67 -9.31
CA GLN A 339 -14.30 2.03 -8.08
C GLN A 339 -15.11 1.65 -6.83
N ILE A 340 -16.43 1.86 -6.82
CA ILE A 340 -17.31 1.41 -5.73
C ILE A 340 -17.36 -0.13 -5.64
N GLU A 341 -17.39 -0.82 -6.79
CA GLU A 341 -17.30 -2.29 -6.82
C GLU A 341 -15.97 -2.80 -6.23
N LEU A 342 -14.87 -2.13 -6.56
CA LEU A 342 -13.54 -2.44 -6.01
C LEU A 342 -13.54 -2.28 -4.48
N TRP A 343 -14.08 -1.19 -3.95
CA TRP A 343 -14.27 -1.01 -2.51
C TRP A 343 -15.03 -2.18 -1.89
N LYS A 344 -16.20 -2.51 -2.42
CA LYS A 344 -17.05 -3.60 -1.89
C LYS A 344 -16.34 -4.95 -1.87
N LYS A 345 -15.46 -5.20 -2.84
CA LYS A 345 -14.71 -6.47 -2.94
C LYS A 345 -13.50 -6.54 -2.04
N THR A 346 -12.86 -5.41 -1.79
CA THR A 346 -11.52 -5.40 -1.19
C THR A 346 -11.42 -4.59 0.10
N GLY A 347 -12.34 -3.64 0.32
CA GLY A 347 -12.17 -2.63 1.37
C GLY A 347 -11.10 -1.58 1.02
N ALA A 348 -10.64 -1.51 -0.25
CA ALA A 348 -9.72 -0.49 -0.72
C ALA A 348 -10.49 0.80 -1.05
N PRO A 349 -10.27 1.90 -0.30
CA PRO A 349 -10.95 3.16 -0.56
C PRO A 349 -10.65 3.68 -1.96
N PRO A 350 -11.69 4.14 -2.70
CA PRO A 350 -11.49 4.72 -4.01
C PRO A 350 -10.47 5.86 -4.00
N PRO A 351 -9.66 6.01 -5.07
CA PRO A 351 -8.76 7.14 -5.20
C PRO A 351 -9.52 8.47 -5.28
N ASN A 352 -10.73 8.48 -5.86
CA ASN A 352 -11.61 9.64 -5.80
C ASN A 352 -12.33 9.70 -4.44
N MET A 353 -11.81 10.50 -3.53
CA MET A 353 -12.37 10.64 -2.18
C MET A 353 -13.77 11.27 -2.14
N ALA A 354 -14.24 11.94 -3.23
CA ALA A 354 -15.63 12.39 -3.32
C ALA A 354 -16.64 11.23 -3.28
N LEU A 355 -16.22 10.03 -3.69
CA LEU A 355 -17.07 8.83 -3.61
C LEU A 355 -17.26 8.30 -2.19
N TRP A 356 -16.36 8.66 -1.27
CA TRP A 356 -16.42 8.14 0.11
C TRP A 356 -17.69 8.58 0.85
N ASP A 357 -18.16 9.81 0.60
CA ASP A 357 -19.43 10.28 1.18
C ASP A 357 -20.62 9.48 0.66
N THR A 358 -20.59 9.13 -0.62
CA THR A 358 -21.62 8.31 -1.23
C THR A 358 -21.62 6.90 -0.67
N ILE A 359 -20.44 6.27 -0.54
CA ILE A 359 -20.28 4.93 0.02
C ILE A 359 -20.70 4.93 1.51
N ALA A 360 -20.27 5.92 2.28
CA ALA A 360 -20.55 6.02 3.71
C ALA A 360 -22.04 6.13 4.06
N LYS A 361 -22.91 6.52 3.12
CA LYS A 361 -24.38 6.55 3.36
C LYS A 361 -24.95 5.17 3.71
N THR A 362 -24.33 4.10 3.22
CA THR A 362 -24.84 2.73 3.39
C THR A 362 -23.80 1.74 3.90
N ASP A 363 -22.55 2.15 4.04
CA ASP A 363 -21.43 1.29 4.44
C ASP A 363 -20.85 1.70 5.80
N PRO A 364 -21.12 0.96 6.88
CA PRO A 364 -20.61 1.28 8.21
C PRO A 364 -19.09 1.25 8.31
N PHE A 365 -18.40 0.41 7.51
CA PHE A 365 -16.93 0.38 7.51
C PHE A 365 -16.36 1.66 6.93
N MET A 366 -16.91 2.18 5.83
CA MET A 366 -16.50 3.47 5.27
C MET A 366 -16.76 4.62 6.25
N GLN A 367 -17.90 4.61 6.98
CA GLN A 367 -18.17 5.60 8.02
C GLN A 367 -17.08 5.59 9.09
N GLN A 368 -16.75 4.39 9.59
CA GLN A 368 -15.73 4.22 10.62
C GLN A 368 -14.34 4.57 10.10
N LEU A 369 -14.01 4.17 8.86
CA LEU A 369 -12.73 4.51 8.23
C LEU A 369 -12.56 6.02 8.09
N LYS A 370 -13.57 6.75 7.62
CA LYS A 370 -13.53 8.22 7.58
C LYS A 370 -13.25 8.82 8.95
N LYS A 371 -13.96 8.35 9.99
CA LYS A 371 -13.78 8.81 11.37
C LYS A 371 -12.33 8.63 11.84
N VAL A 372 -11.72 7.47 11.62
CA VAL A 372 -10.38 7.17 12.15
C VAL A 372 -9.24 7.63 11.24
N SER A 373 -9.52 7.99 9.98
CA SER A 373 -8.49 8.40 9.00
C SER A 373 -8.60 9.86 8.54
N LEU A 374 -9.80 10.43 8.41
CA LEU A 374 -9.97 11.79 7.92
C LEU A 374 -10.19 12.81 9.04
N ASP A 375 -10.96 12.43 10.07
CA ASP A 375 -11.39 13.33 11.15
C ASP A 375 -10.36 13.39 12.30
N VAL A 376 -9.09 13.08 12.01
CA VAL A 376 -8.00 13.14 12.99
C VAL A 376 -7.06 14.29 12.72
N PRO A 377 -6.53 14.95 13.77
CA PRO A 377 -5.60 16.08 13.62
C PRO A 377 -4.24 15.66 13.09
N GLY A 378 -3.78 14.45 13.42
CA GLY A 378 -2.49 13.95 12.98
C GLY A 378 -2.60 13.12 11.70
N LYS A 379 -1.97 13.57 10.62
CA LYS A 379 -1.88 12.85 9.35
C LYS A 379 -0.43 12.57 9.02
N VAL A 380 -0.10 11.31 8.75
CA VAL A 380 1.28 10.85 8.49
C VAL A 380 1.29 10.05 7.21
N HIS A 381 2.13 10.44 6.27
CA HIS A 381 2.46 9.58 5.13
C HIS A 381 3.40 8.47 5.57
N ALA A 382 3.16 7.25 5.06
CA ALA A 382 3.85 6.06 5.53
C ALA A 382 5.34 6.02 5.19
N ALA A 383 5.76 6.69 4.13
CA ALA A 383 7.12 6.64 3.63
C ALA A 383 7.88 7.98 3.73
N TYR A 384 9.20 7.91 3.60
CA TYR A 384 10.05 9.04 3.27
C TYR A 384 10.35 9.02 1.78
N TYR A 385 10.36 10.18 1.14
CA TYR A 385 10.38 10.30 -0.31
C TYR A 385 11.75 10.75 -0.81
N PHE A 386 12.76 9.88 -0.67
CA PHE A 386 14.10 10.10 -1.20
C PHE A 386 14.73 8.78 -1.71
N GLU A 387 15.67 8.90 -2.65
CA GLU A 387 16.22 7.75 -3.38
C GLU A 387 16.83 6.67 -2.48
N LYS A 388 17.48 7.06 -1.39
CA LYS A 388 18.13 6.13 -0.45
C LYS A 388 17.20 5.56 0.62
N TRP A 389 15.90 5.90 0.59
CA TRP A 389 14.95 5.40 1.59
C TRP A 389 14.95 3.88 1.74
N PRO A 390 14.97 3.06 0.66
CA PRO A 390 14.97 1.60 0.83
C PRO A 390 16.17 1.08 1.64
N ALA A 391 17.36 1.67 1.45
CA ALA A 391 18.55 1.31 2.21
C ALA A 391 18.47 1.77 3.68
N ALA A 392 18.00 3.00 3.91
CA ALA A 392 17.79 3.54 5.26
C ALA A 392 16.71 2.76 6.03
N HIS A 393 15.61 2.38 5.36
CA HIS A 393 14.54 1.57 5.92
C HIS A 393 15.04 0.18 6.32
N LYS A 394 15.87 -0.45 5.48
CA LYS A 394 16.50 -1.73 5.83
C LYS A 394 17.37 -1.60 7.08
N ALA A 395 18.22 -0.57 7.14
CA ALA A 395 19.07 -0.32 8.31
C ALA A 395 18.24 -0.05 9.59
N PHE A 396 17.13 0.68 9.47
CA PHE A 396 16.16 0.89 10.55
C PHE A 396 15.59 -0.45 11.03
N SER A 397 15.05 -1.26 10.13
CA SER A 397 14.44 -2.54 10.46
C SER A 397 15.41 -3.49 11.16
N ASP A 398 16.63 -3.60 10.63
CA ASP A 398 17.68 -4.42 11.24
C ASP A 398 18.02 -3.94 12.66
N ALA A 399 18.14 -2.64 12.87
CA ALA A 399 18.47 -2.06 14.16
C ALA A 399 17.40 -2.29 15.23
N VAL A 400 16.12 -2.03 14.91
CA VAL A 400 15.02 -2.22 15.88
C VAL A 400 14.75 -3.69 16.13
N THR A 401 14.94 -4.58 15.14
CA THR A 401 14.84 -6.04 15.31
C THR A 401 15.96 -6.55 16.23
N LYS A 402 17.21 -6.13 16.01
CA LYS A 402 18.34 -6.45 16.88
C LYS A 402 18.06 -6.01 18.33
N ALA A 403 17.52 -4.80 18.49
CA ALA A 403 17.25 -4.23 19.81
C ALA A 403 16.14 -5.00 20.55
N VAL A 404 15.03 -5.35 19.89
CA VAL A 404 13.88 -6.01 20.52
C VAL A 404 14.12 -7.51 20.80
N THR A 405 15.00 -8.14 20.04
CA THR A 405 15.37 -9.56 20.24
C THR A 405 16.53 -9.75 21.21
N GLY A 406 17.25 -8.69 21.54
CA GLY A 406 18.35 -8.68 22.51
C GLY A 406 17.87 -8.60 23.95
N LYS A 407 18.81 -8.33 24.86
CA LYS A 407 18.47 -8.06 26.27
C LYS A 407 17.94 -6.63 26.41
N ARG A 408 17.05 -6.44 27.40
CA ARG A 408 16.43 -5.13 27.63
C ARG A 408 17.46 -4.02 27.95
N GLU A 409 18.47 -4.36 28.73
CA GLU A 409 19.57 -3.44 29.08
C GLU A 409 20.44 -3.01 27.90
N ASP A 410 20.48 -3.81 26.82
CA ASP A 410 21.27 -3.53 25.62
C ASP A 410 20.53 -2.64 24.60
N ILE A 411 19.24 -2.37 24.79
CA ILE A 411 18.43 -1.57 23.86
C ILE A 411 19.08 -0.20 23.55
N PRO A 412 19.53 0.61 24.55
CA PRO A 412 20.13 1.91 24.24
C PRO A 412 21.38 1.81 23.36
N LYS A 413 22.22 0.80 23.60
CA LYS A 413 23.43 0.56 22.80
C LYS A 413 23.08 0.15 21.37
N ALA A 414 22.14 -0.81 21.21
CA ALA A 414 21.70 -1.28 19.89
C ALA A 414 21.08 -0.15 19.05
N LEU A 415 20.30 0.75 19.68
CA LEU A 415 19.72 1.90 19.02
C LEU A 415 20.76 2.95 18.62
N ALA A 416 21.76 3.21 19.45
CA ALA A 416 22.85 4.13 19.12
C ALA A 416 23.70 3.62 17.94
N GLU A 417 24.03 2.31 17.93
CA GLU A 417 24.71 1.67 16.78
C GLU A 417 23.83 1.74 15.53
N GLY A 418 22.52 1.45 15.67
CA GLY A 418 21.55 1.51 14.58
C GLY A 418 21.38 2.92 14.01
N ALA A 419 21.38 3.96 14.85
CA ALA A 419 21.28 5.35 14.42
C ALA A 419 22.43 5.75 13.48
N ALA A 420 23.64 5.29 13.78
CA ALA A 420 24.80 5.52 12.90
C ALA A 420 24.62 4.83 11.53
N LEU A 421 24.14 3.58 11.52
CA LEU A 421 23.90 2.81 10.28
C LEU A 421 22.79 3.43 9.42
N VAL A 422 21.66 3.82 10.03
CA VAL A 422 20.55 4.50 9.32
C VAL A 422 21.02 5.82 8.72
N SER A 423 21.75 6.63 9.49
CA SER A 423 22.29 7.91 8.99
C SER A 423 23.28 7.72 7.84
N ALA A 424 24.09 6.64 7.87
CA ALA A 424 25.02 6.32 6.80
C ALA A 424 24.30 5.84 5.54
N ALA A 425 23.27 4.99 5.71
CA ALA A 425 22.49 4.43 4.59
C ALA A 425 21.61 5.48 3.88
N ALA A 426 21.31 6.62 4.55
CA ALA A 426 20.51 7.70 3.99
C ALA A 426 21.34 8.74 3.19
N LYS A 427 22.66 8.69 3.25
CA LYS A 427 23.58 9.58 2.51
C LYS A 427 23.93 8.99 1.14
#